data_08c44e1c3b3e2f5f8e6248725c1f4090
#
_entry.id   08c44e1c3b3e2f5f8e6248725c1f4090
#
_cell.length_a   1.000
_cell.length_b   1.000
_cell.length_c   1.000
_cell.angle_alpha   90.00
_cell.angle_beta   90.00
_cell.angle_gamma   90.00
#
_symmetry.space_group_name_H-M   'P 1'
#
loop_
_entity.id
_entity.type
_entity.pdbx_description
1 polymer ?
#
loop_
_entity_poly.entity_id
_entity_poly.type
_entity_poly.pdbx_seq_one_letter_code
_entity_poly.pdbx_strand_id
1 'polypeptide(L)'
;MSIDLFRRYIDIINENAVNITQIASQLEFLPTKKQAKQYKFVSSGTPGKMPAMTYTVSNGEQPVVTVTSDGKETQNVAAKGDIIMSGPSRENYVVKAAKFPKLYQGQLGQSVVPEQNPRMVAAYTGNQPVTFTAPWGENMILKPGDYLVKDGDQGYYRVAKVEYEQTYNQPGK
;
A
#
# COMPACT_ATOMS: atom_id res chain seq x y z
N MET A 1 -15.29 0.68 -35.80
CA MET A 1 -14.87 -0.58 -35.13
C MET A 1 -15.98 -1.60 -35.31
N SER A 2 -15.67 -2.79 -35.80
CA SER A 2 -16.65 -3.88 -35.88
C SER A 2 -17.01 -4.40 -34.52
N ILE A 3 -18.20 -4.97 -34.36
CA ILE A 3 -18.65 -5.60 -33.11
C ILE A 3 -17.67 -6.71 -32.67
N ASP A 4 -17.15 -7.50 -33.60
CA ASP A 4 -16.22 -8.57 -33.30
C ASP A 4 -14.87 -8.05 -32.78
N LEU A 5 -14.36 -6.95 -33.34
CA LEU A 5 -13.13 -6.33 -32.89
C LEU A 5 -13.31 -5.72 -31.49
N PHE A 6 -14.48 -5.10 -31.22
CA PHE A 6 -14.82 -4.56 -29.92
C PHE A 6 -14.93 -5.67 -28.87
N ARG A 7 -15.56 -6.81 -29.19
CA ARG A 7 -15.63 -7.97 -28.32
C ARG A 7 -14.25 -8.52 -27.99
N ARG A 8 -13.36 -8.64 -28.97
CA ARG A 8 -11.97 -9.07 -28.75
C ARG A 8 -11.24 -8.11 -27.80
N TYR A 9 -11.45 -6.82 -27.97
CA TYR A 9 -10.86 -5.81 -27.10
C TYR A 9 -11.37 -5.94 -25.66
N ILE A 10 -12.67 -6.09 -25.46
CA ILE A 10 -13.29 -6.32 -24.16
C ILE A 10 -12.82 -7.65 -23.55
N ASP A 11 -12.73 -8.71 -24.32
CA ASP A 11 -12.26 -10.01 -23.85
C ASP A 11 -10.80 -9.93 -23.37
N ILE A 12 -9.93 -9.23 -24.07
CA ILE A 12 -8.54 -9.00 -23.65
C ILE A 12 -8.49 -8.21 -22.34
N ILE A 13 -9.28 -7.16 -22.19
CA ILE A 13 -9.35 -6.38 -20.95
C ILE A 13 -9.89 -7.24 -19.81
N ASN A 14 -10.96 -7.99 -20.03
CA ASN A 14 -11.54 -8.88 -19.02
C ASN A 14 -10.59 -10.02 -18.65
N GLU A 15 -9.90 -10.58 -19.62
CA GLU A 15 -8.90 -11.62 -19.42
C GLU A 15 -7.76 -11.11 -18.52
N ASN A 16 -7.25 -9.92 -18.78
CA ASN A 16 -6.23 -9.28 -17.96
C ASN A 16 -6.76 -8.94 -16.55
N ALA A 17 -8.01 -8.49 -16.43
CA ALA A 17 -8.63 -8.14 -15.15
C ALA A 17 -8.98 -9.38 -14.30
N VAL A 18 -9.29 -10.52 -14.92
CA VAL A 18 -9.68 -11.77 -14.23
C VAL A 18 -8.47 -12.57 -13.78
N ASN A 19 -7.28 -12.28 -14.29
CA ASN A 19 -6.12 -13.16 -14.21
C ASN A 19 -5.33 -13.08 -12.90
N ILE A 20 -5.68 -12.17 -11.97
CA ILE A 20 -4.92 -12.04 -10.73
C ILE A 20 -5.00 -13.30 -9.85
N THR A 21 -6.14 -13.97 -9.81
CA THR A 21 -6.29 -15.21 -9.05
C THR A 21 -5.45 -16.34 -9.64
N GLN A 22 -5.38 -16.44 -10.95
CA GLN A 22 -4.53 -17.41 -11.64
C GLN A 22 -3.05 -17.12 -11.40
N ILE A 23 -2.65 -15.85 -11.49
CA ILE A 23 -1.29 -15.42 -11.21
C ILE A 23 -0.94 -15.72 -9.76
N ALA A 24 -1.81 -15.38 -8.81
CA ALA A 24 -1.63 -15.68 -7.41
C ALA A 24 -1.45 -17.19 -7.14
N SER A 25 -2.17 -18.03 -7.87
CA SER A 25 -2.05 -19.49 -7.72
C SER A 25 -0.69 -20.05 -8.12
N GLN A 26 0.08 -19.30 -8.89
CA GLN A 26 1.43 -19.67 -9.34
C GLN A 26 2.54 -19.06 -8.47
N LEU A 27 2.19 -18.23 -7.50
CA LEU A 27 3.14 -17.56 -6.64
C LEU A 27 3.20 -18.23 -5.27
N GLU A 28 4.34 -18.12 -4.62
CA GLU A 28 4.53 -18.62 -3.26
C GLU A 28 4.19 -17.54 -2.24
N PHE A 29 3.05 -17.67 -1.58
CA PHE A 29 2.65 -16.78 -0.50
C PHE A 29 3.20 -17.26 0.84
N LEU A 30 3.88 -16.37 1.55
CA LEU A 30 4.52 -16.66 2.83
C LEU A 30 4.02 -15.69 3.90
N PRO A 31 3.79 -16.16 5.14
CA PRO A 31 3.46 -15.26 6.25
C PRO A 31 4.60 -14.26 6.47
N THR A 32 4.28 -12.98 6.43
CA THR A 32 5.29 -11.92 6.44
C THR A 32 4.83 -10.76 7.32
N LYS A 33 5.72 -10.32 8.20
CA LYS A 33 5.49 -9.19 9.09
C LYS A 33 6.05 -7.91 8.49
N LYS A 34 5.46 -6.78 8.85
CA LYS A 34 6.08 -5.49 8.60
C LYS A 34 7.35 -5.34 9.43
N GLN A 35 8.29 -4.55 8.93
CA GLN A 35 9.50 -4.21 9.69
C GLN A 35 9.10 -3.44 10.95
N ALA A 36 9.72 -3.78 12.08
CA ALA A 36 9.47 -3.15 13.37
C ALA A 36 10.25 -1.83 13.49
N LYS A 37 10.08 -0.93 12.52
CA LYS A 37 10.71 0.39 12.55
C LYS A 37 9.90 1.37 13.37
N GLN A 38 10.58 2.22 14.13
CA GLN A 38 9.92 3.23 14.93
C GLN A 38 9.53 4.45 14.09
N TYR A 39 8.28 4.86 14.25
CA TYR A 39 7.77 6.12 13.74
C TYR A 39 7.81 7.14 14.88
N LYS A 40 8.59 8.18 14.73
CA LYS A 40 8.75 9.22 15.76
C LYS A 40 7.60 10.23 15.66
N PHE A 41 7.06 10.60 16.82
CA PHE A 41 6.05 11.64 16.89
C PHE A 41 6.64 13.02 16.62
N VAL A 42 5.95 13.80 15.79
CA VAL A 42 6.25 15.20 15.53
C VAL A 42 4.97 15.99 15.82
N SER A 43 5.03 16.90 16.78
CA SER A 43 3.85 17.61 17.30
C SER A 43 3.35 18.77 16.44
N SER A 44 4.06 19.15 15.40
CA SER A 44 3.67 20.28 14.52
C SER A 44 2.80 19.80 13.35
N GLY A 45 1.85 20.63 12.91
CA GLY A 45 0.87 20.29 11.88
C GLY A 45 1.40 20.01 10.47
N THR A 46 2.71 20.01 10.25
CA THR A 46 3.30 19.73 8.93
C THR A 46 4.18 18.49 9.04
N PRO A 47 3.97 17.46 8.18
CA PRO A 47 4.86 16.31 8.15
C PRO A 47 6.30 16.75 7.93
N GLY A 48 7.20 16.16 8.66
CA GLY A 48 8.63 16.45 8.51
C GLY A 48 9.16 16.00 7.15
N LYS A 49 10.14 16.72 6.63
CA LYS A 49 10.86 16.35 5.40
C LYS A 49 11.94 15.30 5.64
N MET A 50 11.98 14.75 6.83
CA MET A 50 13.06 13.83 7.21
C MET A 50 12.86 12.45 6.58
N PRO A 51 13.94 11.76 6.22
CA PRO A 51 13.85 10.38 5.76
C PRO A 51 13.42 9.43 6.89
N ALA A 52 13.34 9.91 8.11
CA ALA A 52 12.86 9.15 9.25
C ALA A 52 11.33 8.99 9.18
N MET A 53 10.87 7.86 9.65
CA MET A 53 9.46 7.59 9.79
C MET A 53 8.87 8.45 10.90
N THR A 54 8.10 9.45 10.54
CA THR A 54 7.49 10.38 11.47
C THR A 54 6.01 10.47 11.22
N TYR A 55 5.26 10.85 12.24
CA TYR A 55 3.86 11.19 12.07
C TYR A 55 3.53 12.50 12.76
N THR A 56 2.52 13.17 12.27
CA THR A 56 2.04 14.44 12.82
C THR A 56 0.52 14.38 12.94
N VAL A 57 -0.01 14.77 14.09
CA VAL A 57 -1.45 14.89 14.26
C VAL A 57 -1.95 16.12 13.52
N SER A 58 -2.99 15.96 12.74
CA SER A 58 -3.60 17.07 12.01
C SER A 58 -4.34 18.01 12.97
N ASN A 59 -4.11 19.32 12.83
CA ASN A 59 -4.79 20.35 13.62
C ASN A 59 -6.10 20.85 13.01
N GLY A 60 -6.50 20.32 11.86
CA GLY A 60 -7.72 20.69 11.17
C GLY A 60 -7.77 19.97 9.82
N GLU A 61 -8.64 20.42 8.92
CA GLU A 61 -8.67 19.87 7.57
C GLU A 61 -7.38 20.28 6.84
N GLN A 62 -6.67 19.28 6.35
CA GLN A 62 -5.41 19.43 5.65
C GLN A 62 -5.36 18.51 4.45
N PRO A 63 -5.25 19.03 3.21
CA PRO A 63 -5.04 18.17 2.04
C PRO A 63 -3.64 17.56 2.08
N VAL A 64 -3.59 16.28 1.76
CA VAL A 64 -2.34 15.50 1.71
C VAL A 64 -2.25 14.81 0.37
N VAL A 65 -1.16 15.10 -0.35
CA VAL A 65 -0.85 14.44 -1.62
C VAL A 65 0.19 13.35 -1.35
N THR A 66 -0.14 12.13 -1.73
CA THR A 66 0.76 10.99 -1.62
C THR A 66 1.31 10.66 -3.01
N VAL A 67 2.63 10.70 -3.14
CA VAL A 67 3.33 10.33 -4.38
C VAL A 67 4.22 9.14 -4.09
N THR A 68 3.97 8.03 -4.79
CA THR A 68 4.77 6.81 -4.67
C THR A 68 5.97 6.85 -5.61
N SER A 69 6.92 5.91 -5.42
CA SER A 69 8.17 5.85 -6.19
C SER A 69 7.94 5.65 -7.69
N ASP A 70 6.82 5.05 -8.09
CA ASP A 70 6.45 4.87 -9.50
C ASP A 70 5.62 6.03 -10.08
N GLY A 71 5.53 7.13 -9.35
CA GLY A 71 4.86 8.35 -9.81
C GLY A 71 3.35 8.38 -9.62
N LYS A 72 2.76 7.35 -9.00
CA LYS A 72 1.32 7.36 -8.69
C LYS A 72 1.02 8.40 -7.63
N GLU A 73 0.08 9.29 -7.93
CA GLU A 73 -0.35 10.36 -7.04
C GLU A 73 -1.78 10.13 -6.58
N THR A 74 -2.00 10.22 -5.27
CA THR A 74 -3.33 10.21 -4.65
C THR A 74 -3.48 11.41 -3.74
N GLN A 75 -4.72 11.91 -3.60
CA GLN A 75 -5.02 13.06 -2.77
C GLN A 75 -6.07 12.70 -1.73
N ASN A 76 -5.79 13.04 -0.47
CA ASN A 76 -6.69 12.83 0.66
C ASN A 76 -6.75 14.08 1.54
N VAL A 77 -7.74 14.16 2.40
CA VAL A 77 -7.88 15.23 3.39
C VAL A 77 -7.78 14.62 4.79
N ALA A 78 -6.81 15.10 5.57
CA ALA A 78 -6.71 14.77 6.98
C ALA A 78 -7.65 15.69 7.77
N ALA A 79 -8.54 15.12 8.57
CA ALA A 79 -9.38 15.85 9.49
C ALA A 79 -8.69 15.98 10.86
N LYS A 80 -9.21 16.85 11.71
CA LYS A 80 -8.69 17.01 13.08
C LYS A 80 -8.67 15.67 13.79
N GLY A 81 -7.51 15.31 14.36
CA GLY A 81 -7.29 14.06 15.04
C GLY A 81 -6.74 12.93 14.15
N ASP A 82 -6.79 13.08 12.84
CA ASP A 82 -6.13 12.14 11.94
C ASP A 82 -4.60 12.30 12.01
N ILE A 83 -3.90 11.25 11.67
CA ILE A 83 -2.44 11.21 11.74
C ILE A 83 -1.89 11.31 10.32
N ILE A 84 -0.95 12.23 10.11
CA ILE A 84 -0.23 12.36 8.85
C ILE A 84 1.12 11.69 9.04
N MET A 85 1.33 10.59 8.32
CA MET A 85 2.55 9.82 8.37
C MET A 85 3.49 10.25 7.26
N SER A 86 4.79 10.20 7.53
CA SER A 86 5.83 10.33 6.51
C SER A 86 6.57 9.00 6.41
N GLY A 87 6.48 8.37 5.26
CA GLY A 87 7.14 7.11 5.01
C GLY A 87 8.61 7.25 4.62
N PRO A 88 9.30 6.11 4.42
CA PRO A 88 10.74 6.09 4.13
C PRO A 88 11.12 6.78 2.81
N SER A 89 10.23 6.82 1.83
CA SER A 89 10.43 7.52 0.56
C SER A 89 10.00 8.98 0.62
N ARG A 90 9.81 9.52 1.83
CA ARG A 90 9.32 10.88 2.10
C ARG A 90 7.90 11.13 1.61
N GLU A 91 7.18 10.07 1.29
CA GLU A 91 5.76 10.15 0.97
C GLU A 91 4.95 10.46 2.24
N ASN A 92 3.98 11.35 2.09
CA ASN A 92 3.03 11.67 3.15
C ASN A 92 1.72 10.97 2.88
N TYR A 93 1.09 10.40 3.91
CA TYR A 93 -0.20 9.75 3.78
C TYR A 93 -1.02 9.91 5.07
N VAL A 94 -2.34 9.80 4.92
CA VAL A 94 -3.28 9.99 6.02
C VAL A 94 -3.66 8.65 6.63
N VAL A 95 -3.56 8.56 7.95
CA VAL A 95 -4.12 7.45 8.74
C VAL A 95 -5.25 8.00 9.58
N LYS A 96 -6.46 7.50 9.37
CA LYS A 96 -7.63 7.93 10.14
C LYS A 96 -7.46 7.57 11.62
N ALA A 97 -7.89 8.47 12.50
CA ALA A 97 -7.76 8.29 13.95
C ALA A 97 -8.32 6.93 14.43
N ALA A 98 -9.45 6.50 13.88
CA ALA A 98 -10.07 5.22 14.23
C ALA A 98 -9.27 4.00 13.76
N LYS A 99 -8.49 4.12 12.69
CA LYS A 99 -7.67 3.03 12.15
C LYS A 99 -6.28 2.95 12.75
N PHE A 100 -5.78 4.06 13.28
CA PHE A 100 -4.41 4.14 13.78
C PHE A 100 -4.07 3.06 14.81
N PRO A 101 -4.89 2.78 15.85
CA PRO A 101 -4.58 1.74 16.83
C PRO A 101 -4.53 0.33 16.27
N LYS A 102 -5.16 0.09 15.12
CA LYS A 102 -5.15 -1.21 14.44
C LYS A 102 -3.91 -1.39 13.56
N LEU A 103 -3.30 -0.29 13.13
CA LEU A 103 -2.18 -0.31 12.20
C LEU A 103 -0.84 -0.09 12.89
N TYR A 104 -0.83 0.53 14.04
CA TYR A 104 0.39 0.87 14.78
C TYR A 104 0.25 0.52 16.26
N GLN A 105 1.36 0.04 16.85
CA GLN A 105 1.49 -0.25 18.26
C GLN A 105 2.25 0.87 18.96
N GLY A 106 1.77 1.29 20.12
CA GLY A 106 2.34 2.38 20.90
C GLY A 106 1.30 3.41 21.27
N GLN A 107 1.72 4.45 22.00
CA GLN A 107 0.86 5.53 22.42
C GLN A 107 0.99 6.73 21.50
N LEU A 108 -0.13 7.37 21.21
CA LEU A 108 -0.14 8.63 20.46
C LEU A 108 0.70 9.68 21.21
N GLY A 109 1.56 10.37 20.50
CA GLY A 109 2.52 11.32 21.07
C GLY A 109 3.88 10.73 21.41
N GLN A 110 4.03 9.40 21.32
CA GLN A 110 5.29 8.68 21.46
C GLN A 110 5.65 7.95 20.18
N SER A 111 6.86 7.38 20.14
CA SER A 111 7.23 6.53 19.02
C SER A 111 6.30 5.32 18.92
N VAL A 112 5.86 5.01 17.71
CA VAL A 112 5.03 3.83 17.43
C VAL A 112 5.72 2.94 16.41
N VAL A 113 5.33 1.68 16.38
CA VAL A 113 5.79 0.71 15.38
C VAL A 113 4.59 0.15 14.63
N PRO A 114 4.75 -0.27 13.36
CA PRO A 114 3.69 -0.96 12.65
C PRO A 114 3.26 -2.22 13.40
N GLU A 115 1.97 -2.54 13.33
CA GLU A 115 1.47 -3.79 13.90
C GLU A 115 2.19 -5.00 13.26
N GLN A 116 2.36 -6.06 14.06
CA GLN A 116 3.19 -7.19 13.69
C GLN A 116 2.38 -8.45 13.31
N ASN A 117 1.11 -8.26 12.94
CA ASN A 117 0.30 -9.37 12.44
C ASN A 117 0.79 -9.80 11.06
N PRO A 118 1.09 -11.08 10.84
CA PRO A 118 1.59 -11.53 9.54
C PRO A 118 0.51 -11.44 8.47
N ARG A 119 0.93 -11.08 7.27
CA ARG A 119 0.12 -11.12 6.04
C ARG A 119 0.74 -12.12 5.08
N MET A 120 -0.10 -12.71 4.24
CA MET A 120 0.38 -13.59 3.19
C MET A 120 0.89 -12.75 2.02
N VAL A 121 2.17 -12.85 1.73
CA VAL A 121 2.88 -12.04 0.75
C VAL A 121 3.63 -12.94 -0.22
N ALA A 122 3.57 -12.60 -1.51
CA ALA A 122 4.35 -13.26 -2.56
C ALA A 122 5.08 -12.23 -3.40
N ALA A 123 6.34 -12.53 -3.74
CA ALA A 123 7.06 -11.78 -4.76
C ALA A 123 6.47 -12.10 -6.14
N TYR A 124 6.25 -11.07 -6.95
CA TYR A 124 5.82 -11.29 -8.33
C TYR A 124 7.01 -11.64 -9.20
N THR A 125 7.04 -12.88 -9.66
CA THR A 125 8.14 -13.45 -10.47
C THR A 125 7.85 -13.44 -11.96
N GLY A 126 6.69 -12.95 -12.38
CA GLY A 126 6.35 -12.82 -13.79
C GLY A 126 7.18 -11.73 -14.48
N ASN A 127 7.21 -11.77 -15.80
CA ASN A 127 7.99 -10.83 -16.62
C ASN A 127 7.14 -9.77 -17.34
N GLN A 128 5.82 -9.80 -17.14
CA GLN A 128 4.88 -8.86 -17.77
C GLN A 128 4.08 -8.13 -16.69
N PRO A 129 3.75 -6.84 -16.90
CA PRO A 129 2.82 -6.14 -16.03
C PRO A 129 1.42 -6.77 -16.09
N VAL A 130 0.73 -6.80 -14.95
CA VAL A 130 -0.64 -7.31 -14.84
C VAL A 130 -1.52 -6.26 -14.21
N THR A 131 -2.64 -5.95 -14.85
CA THR A 131 -3.66 -5.05 -14.29
C THR A 131 -4.72 -5.84 -13.55
N PHE A 132 -5.14 -5.34 -12.41
CA PHE A 132 -6.19 -5.95 -11.60
C PHE A 132 -6.83 -4.91 -10.68
N THR A 133 -7.93 -5.28 -10.04
CA THR A 133 -8.64 -4.41 -9.11
C THR A 133 -8.44 -4.90 -7.68
N ALA A 134 -8.01 -4.01 -6.81
CA ALA A 134 -7.91 -4.26 -5.37
C ALA A 134 -9.31 -4.40 -4.74
N PRO A 135 -9.42 -5.04 -3.55
CA PRO A 135 -10.73 -5.24 -2.89
C PRO A 135 -11.54 -3.96 -2.66
N TRP A 136 -10.88 -2.82 -2.50
CA TRP A 136 -11.53 -1.53 -2.30
C TRP A 136 -11.85 -0.78 -3.61
N GLY A 137 -11.70 -1.43 -4.77
CA GLY A 137 -12.09 -0.90 -6.07
C GLY A 137 -11.00 -0.13 -6.83
N GLU A 138 -9.81 0.00 -6.27
CA GLU A 138 -8.68 0.67 -6.93
C GLU A 138 -8.06 -0.22 -8.00
N ASN A 139 -7.87 0.33 -9.21
CA ASN A 139 -7.13 -0.36 -10.27
C ASN A 139 -5.63 -0.29 -10.00
N MET A 140 -4.98 -1.45 -10.05
CA MET A 140 -3.55 -1.59 -9.78
C MET A 140 -2.83 -2.24 -10.94
N ILE A 141 -1.54 -1.93 -11.08
CA ILE A 141 -0.64 -2.55 -12.05
C ILE A 141 0.46 -3.26 -11.26
N LEU A 142 0.46 -4.58 -11.31
CA LEU A 142 1.51 -5.41 -10.71
C LEU A 142 2.67 -5.51 -11.71
N LYS A 143 3.80 -4.94 -11.37
CA LYS A 143 4.99 -4.93 -12.23
C LYS A 143 5.98 -6.02 -11.79
N PRO A 144 6.81 -6.54 -12.70
CA PRO A 144 7.88 -7.46 -12.32
C PRO A 144 8.75 -6.88 -11.19
N GLY A 145 8.98 -7.68 -10.17
CA GLY A 145 9.70 -7.26 -8.96
C GLY A 145 8.84 -6.69 -7.85
N ASP A 146 7.57 -6.40 -8.11
CA ASP A 146 6.61 -5.99 -7.08
C ASP A 146 6.17 -7.17 -6.21
N TYR A 147 5.36 -6.86 -5.21
CA TYR A 147 4.83 -7.86 -4.28
C TYR A 147 3.31 -7.83 -4.29
N LEU A 148 2.73 -9.00 -4.15
CA LEU A 148 1.28 -9.20 -4.06
C LEU A 148 0.94 -9.62 -2.63
N VAL A 149 -0.01 -8.91 -2.02
CA VAL A 149 -0.47 -9.18 -0.66
C VAL A 149 -1.89 -9.69 -0.72
N LYS A 150 -2.15 -10.79 -0.02
CA LYS A 150 -3.48 -11.36 0.09
C LYS A 150 -4.26 -10.66 1.20
N ASP A 151 -5.43 -10.13 0.89
CA ASP A 151 -6.33 -9.46 1.83
C ASP A 151 -7.43 -10.43 2.28
N GLY A 152 -7.10 -11.32 3.21
CA GLY A 152 -8.03 -12.35 3.65
C GLY A 152 -8.64 -13.11 2.48
N ASP A 153 -9.97 -13.20 2.45
CA ASP A 153 -10.72 -13.81 1.34
C ASP A 153 -11.23 -12.78 0.31
N GLN A 154 -10.91 -11.50 0.48
CA GLN A 154 -11.46 -10.41 -0.33
C GLN A 154 -10.70 -10.18 -1.64
N GLY A 155 -9.48 -10.66 -1.75
CA GLY A 155 -8.67 -10.49 -2.94
C GLY A 155 -7.21 -10.16 -2.65
N TYR A 156 -6.61 -9.38 -3.54
CA TYR A 156 -5.18 -9.07 -3.50
C TYR A 156 -4.95 -7.59 -3.73
N TYR A 157 -3.85 -7.08 -3.22
CA TYR A 157 -3.36 -5.75 -3.57
C TYR A 157 -1.85 -5.77 -3.80
N ARG A 158 -1.40 -4.81 -4.59
CA ARG A 158 0.00 -4.65 -4.96
C ARG A 158 0.72 -3.74 -3.96
N VAL A 159 1.96 -4.09 -3.64
CA VAL A 159 2.92 -3.19 -3.02
C VAL A 159 4.13 -3.07 -3.95
N ALA A 160 4.47 -1.84 -4.34
CA ALA A 160 5.61 -1.59 -5.21
C ALA A 160 6.92 -2.01 -4.53
N LYS A 161 7.89 -2.47 -5.33
CA LYS A 161 9.15 -3.01 -4.83
C LYS A 161 9.84 -2.09 -3.82
N VAL A 162 9.96 -0.80 -4.13
CA VAL A 162 10.66 0.17 -3.27
C VAL A 162 9.95 0.32 -1.92
N GLU A 163 8.64 0.55 -1.94
CA GLU A 163 7.83 0.70 -0.74
C GLU A 163 7.80 -0.59 0.08
N TYR A 164 7.75 -1.74 -0.59
CA TYR A 164 7.77 -3.04 0.08
C TYR A 164 9.07 -3.24 0.87
N GLU A 165 10.21 -3.03 0.24
CA GLU A 165 11.53 -3.22 0.86
C GLU A 165 11.76 -2.30 2.06
N GLN A 166 11.08 -1.17 2.08
CA GLN A 166 11.15 -0.19 3.18
C GLN A 166 10.15 -0.45 4.31
N THR A 167 9.10 -1.23 4.06
CA THR A 167 7.96 -1.39 4.98
C THR A 167 7.84 -2.79 5.53
N TYR A 168 8.10 -3.80 4.72
CA TYR A 168 7.95 -5.21 5.06
C TYR A 168 9.30 -5.90 5.20
N ASN A 169 9.31 -6.98 5.97
CA ASN A 169 10.41 -7.94 5.90
C ASN A 169 10.36 -8.70 4.58
N GLN A 170 11.43 -9.38 4.23
CA GLN A 170 11.40 -10.30 3.11
C GLN A 170 10.32 -11.37 3.32
N PRO A 171 9.68 -11.90 2.25
CA PRO A 171 8.62 -12.89 2.39
C PRO A 171 9.05 -14.06 3.28
N GLY A 172 8.19 -14.40 4.24
CA GLY A 172 8.45 -15.46 5.21
C GLY A 172 9.13 -15.01 6.51
N LYS A 173 9.36 -13.72 6.68
CA LYS A 173 10.03 -13.19 7.88
C LYS A 173 9.22 -12.17 8.67
#